data_43a814e6af8806cecc09815a91efc2b2
#
_entry.id   43a814e6af8806cecc09815a91efc2b2
#
_cell.length_a   1.000
_cell.length_b   1.000
_cell.length_c   1.000
_cell.angle_alpha   90.00
_cell.angle_beta   90.00
_cell.angle_gamma   90.00
#
_symmetry.space_group_name_H-M   'P 1'
#
loop_
_entity.id
_entity.type
_entity.pdbx_description
1 polymer ?
#
loop_
_entity_poly.entity_id
_entity_poly.type
_entity_poly.pdbx_seq_one_letter_code
_entity_poly.pdbx_strand_id
1 'polypeptide(L)'
;MKQHARVVIIGGGVLGAGLLYFLTKEGWNDIVLVEKGELTSGSTWHAAGLIPHFIGGLSMAKLHREGPALYKTLEAETGQATGWHGCGAIRLALTDAEVDWFHYVKGILDTVGSECHLISPDEIRKLHPLLVVD
;
A
#
# COMPACT_ATOMS: atom_id res chain seq x y z
N MET A 1 -29.23 -4.51 21.02
CA MET A 1 -28.65 -4.19 19.71
C MET A 1 -28.89 -2.71 19.44
N LYS A 2 -27.90 -1.95 18.93
CA LYS A 2 -28.04 -0.52 18.61
C LYS A 2 -29.07 -0.35 17.50
N GLN A 3 -30.05 0.53 17.67
CA GLN A 3 -31.12 0.71 16.69
C GLN A 3 -30.82 1.79 15.64
N HIS A 4 -29.90 2.70 15.95
CA HIS A 4 -29.49 3.81 15.09
C HIS A 4 -27.99 4.02 15.17
N ALA A 5 -27.37 4.40 14.09
CA ALA A 5 -25.98 4.83 14.02
C ALA A 5 -25.85 5.95 12.98
N ARG A 6 -24.91 6.85 13.19
CA ARG A 6 -24.61 7.94 12.25
C ARG A 6 -24.01 7.38 10.95
N VAL A 7 -23.18 6.34 11.05
CA VAL A 7 -22.58 5.63 9.92
C VAL A 7 -22.67 4.13 10.17
N VAL A 8 -23.06 3.38 9.14
CA VAL A 8 -22.95 1.92 9.13
C VAL A 8 -22.03 1.53 7.99
N ILE A 9 -20.95 0.83 8.32
CA ILE A 9 -19.98 0.28 7.36
C ILE A 9 -20.32 -1.20 7.16
N ILE A 10 -20.55 -1.60 5.93
CA ILE A 10 -20.87 -2.99 5.59
C ILE A 10 -19.63 -3.65 4.98
N GLY A 11 -19.10 -4.66 5.68
CA GLY A 11 -17.91 -5.42 5.31
C GLY A 11 -16.69 -5.07 6.14
N GLY A 12 -16.09 -6.09 6.75
CA GLY A 12 -14.92 -6.01 7.64
C GLY A 12 -13.60 -6.34 6.95
N GLY A 13 -13.48 -6.14 5.65
CA GLY A 13 -12.22 -6.22 4.92
C GLY A 13 -11.37 -4.95 5.09
N VAL A 14 -10.22 -4.88 4.38
CA VAL A 14 -9.27 -3.74 4.48
C VAL A 14 -9.93 -2.38 4.22
N LEU A 15 -10.89 -2.30 3.29
CA LEU A 15 -11.59 -1.05 3.00
C LEU A 15 -12.51 -0.63 4.13
N GLY A 16 -13.32 -1.55 4.68
CA GLY A 16 -14.23 -1.23 5.79
C GLY A 16 -13.48 -0.93 7.08
N ALA A 17 -12.46 -1.70 7.40
CA ALA A 17 -11.60 -1.46 8.56
C ALA A 17 -10.83 -0.13 8.42
N GLY A 18 -10.28 0.15 7.24
CA GLY A 18 -9.62 1.42 6.95
C GLY A 18 -10.56 2.61 7.06
N LEU A 19 -11.78 2.51 6.52
CA LEU A 19 -12.79 3.57 6.64
C LEU A 19 -13.16 3.82 8.10
N LEU A 20 -13.37 2.76 8.89
CA LEU A 20 -13.63 2.88 10.33
C LEU A 20 -12.48 3.59 11.04
N TYR A 21 -11.24 3.17 10.78
CA TYR A 21 -10.05 3.76 11.36
C TYR A 21 -9.94 5.26 11.06
N PHE A 22 -10.06 5.67 9.80
CA PHE A 22 -9.93 7.07 9.43
C PHE A 22 -11.09 7.93 9.93
N LEU A 23 -12.33 7.44 9.91
CA LEU A 23 -13.46 8.17 10.48
C LEU A 23 -13.29 8.38 11.98
N THR A 24 -12.79 7.38 12.71
CA THR A 24 -12.52 7.55 14.15
C THR A 24 -11.39 8.55 14.40
N LYS A 25 -10.37 8.60 13.55
CA LYS A 25 -9.32 9.63 13.62
C LYS A 25 -9.86 11.04 13.38
N GLU A 26 -10.86 11.17 12.51
CA GLU A 26 -11.58 12.43 12.28
C GLU A 26 -12.62 12.77 13.38
N GLY A 27 -12.66 12.01 14.48
CA GLY A 27 -13.52 12.26 15.63
C GLY A 27 -14.97 11.78 15.50
N TRP A 28 -15.26 10.93 14.52
CA TRP A 28 -16.59 10.33 14.39
C TRP A 28 -16.77 9.21 15.43
N ASN A 29 -17.80 9.33 16.29
CA ASN A 29 -17.97 8.43 17.43
C ASN A 29 -19.15 7.46 17.29
N ASP A 30 -20.05 7.67 16.34
CA ASP A 30 -21.28 6.90 16.18
C ASP A 30 -21.23 6.06 14.90
N ILE A 31 -20.28 5.13 14.85
CA ILE A 31 -20.03 4.26 13.73
C ILE A 31 -20.26 2.81 14.13
N VAL A 32 -20.89 2.04 13.25
CA VAL A 32 -21.05 0.58 13.38
C VAL A 32 -20.48 -0.08 12.14
N LEU A 33 -19.56 -1.03 12.33
CA LEU A 33 -19.11 -1.93 11.28
C LEU A 33 -19.85 -3.26 11.43
N VAL A 34 -20.42 -3.74 10.35
CA VAL A 34 -21.09 -5.05 10.28
C VAL A 34 -20.35 -5.95 9.29
N GLU A 35 -20.06 -7.16 9.72
CA GLU A 35 -19.43 -8.21 8.91
C GLU A 35 -20.24 -9.50 9.07
N LYS A 36 -20.47 -10.21 7.98
CA LYS A 36 -21.26 -11.47 7.97
C LYS A 36 -20.47 -12.70 8.42
N GLY A 37 -19.16 -12.61 8.40
CA GLY A 37 -18.24 -13.68 8.76
C GLY A 37 -17.15 -13.18 9.71
N GLU A 38 -15.94 -13.68 9.54
CA GLU A 38 -14.76 -13.17 10.25
C GLU A 38 -14.18 -11.94 9.55
N LEU A 39 -13.58 -11.04 10.32
CA LEU A 39 -12.87 -9.89 9.74
C LEU A 39 -11.80 -10.37 8.77
N THR A 40 -11.68 -9.70 7.64
CA THR A 40 -10.70 -9.96 6.57
C THR A 40 -10.89 -11.26 5.79
N SER A 41 -11.88 -12.11 6.11
CA SER A 41 -12.09 -13.43 5.48
C SER A 41 -12.49 -13.40 3.99
N GLY A 42 -12.83 -12.23 3.46
CA GLY A 42 -13.18 -12.03 2.05
C GLY A 42 -11.94 -11.78 1.15
N SER A 43 -12.06 -10.84 0.21
CA SER A 43 -10.97 -10.50 -0.74
C SER A 43 -9.67 -10.08 -0.08
N THR A 44 -9.71 -9.53 1.12
CA THR A 44 -8.51 -9.12 1.87
C THR A 44 -7.59 -10.30 2.17
N TRP A 45 -8.13 -11.44 2.54
CA TRP A 45 -7.37 -12.68 2.78
C TRP A 45 -6.62 -13.17 1.53
N HIS A 46 -7.15 -12.90 0.33
CA HIS A 46 -6.58 -13.35 -0.94
C HIS A 46 -5.52 -12.40 -1.52
N ALA A 47 -5.26 -11.27 -0.86
CA ALA A 47 -4.27 -10.31 -1.32
C ALA A 47 -2.85 -10.85 -1.12
N ALA A 48 -1.96 -10.54 -2.07
CA ALA A 48 -0.55 -10.94 -2.02
C ALA A 48 0.27 -10.23 -0.92
N GLY A 49 -0.32 -9.25 -0.23
CA GLY A 49 0.35 -8.50 0.84
C GLY A 49 1.40 -7.49 0.34
N LEU A 50 1.40 -7.17 -0.95
CA LEU A 50 2.32 -6.17 -1.50
C LEU A 50 1.73 -4.76 -1.37
N ILE A 51 2.56 -3.80 -0.95
CA ILE A 51 2.21 -2.38 -0.86
C ILE A 51 3.17 -1.57 -1.75
N PRO A 52 3.02 -1.67 -3.08
CA PRO A 52 3.90 -0.99 -4.02
C PRO A 52 3.51 0.48 -4.16
N HIS A 53 4.50 1.34 -4.44
CA HIS A 53 4.25 2.74 -4.82
C HIS A 53 4.65 3.05 -6.28
N PHE A 54 5.22 2.09 -7.01
CA PHE A 54 5.59 2.25 -8.41
C PHE A 54 4.35 2.18 -9.31
N ILE A 55 3.83 3.35 -9.73
CA ILE A 55 2.62 3.46 -10.54
C ILE A 55 2.66 4.68 -11.46
N GLY A 56 2.18 4.52 -12.71
CA GLY A 56 2.26 5.51 -13.78
C GLY A 56 1.16 6.58 -13.80
N GLY A 57 0.36 6.73 -12.75
CA GLY A 57 -0.69 7.75 -12.69
C GLY A 57 -0.50 8.68 -11.49
N LEU A 58 -0.47 10.00 -11.70
CA LEU A 58 -0.20 10.99 -10.63
C LEU A 58 -1.17 10.87 -9.44
N SER A 59 -2.46 10.73 -9.69
CA SER A 59 -3.46 10.59 -8.61
C SER A 59 -3.27 9.32 -7.82
N MET A 60 -2.97 8.22 -8.49
CA MET A 60 -2.68 6.94 -7.85
C MET A 60 -1.34 6.96 -7.12
N ALA A 61 -0.31 7.63 -7.66
CA ALA A 61 0.97 7.78 -6.98
C ALA A 61 0.82 8.52 -5.65
N LYS A 62 0.00 9.58 -5.61
CA LYS A 62 -0.34 10.27 -4.34
C LYS A 62 -0.99 9.32 -3.33
N LEU A 63 -1.96 8.53 -3.77
CA LEU A 63 -2.65 7.56 -2.89
C LEU A 63 -1.70 6.45 -2.41
N HIS A 64 -0.90 5.89 -3.31
CA HIS A 64 0.02 4.81 -2.98
C HIS A 64 1.17 5.24 -2.06
N ARG A 65 1.55 6.51 -2.06
CA ARG A 65 2.54 7.06 -1.12
C ARG A 65 2.05 6.95 0.34
N GLU A 66 0.77 7.14 0.58
CA GLU A 66 0.20 7.12 1.93
C GLU A 66 0.18 5.71 2.55
N GLY A 67 0.11 4.65 1.74
CA GLY A 67 0.08 3.27 2.23
C GLY A 67 1.30 2.90 3.09
N PRO A 68 2.53 2.93 2.56
CA PRO A 68 3.73 2.65 3.33
C PRO A 68 3.90 3.57 4.55
N ALA A 69 3.51 4.85 4.42
CA ALA A 69 3.57 5.80 5.54
C ALA A 69 2.65 5.37 6.68
N LEU A 70 1.42 4.94 6.37
CA LEU A 70 0.48 4.42 7.36
C LEU A 70 1.01 3.14 8.04
N TYR A 71 1.48 2.16 7.25
CA TYR A 71 1.98 0.90 7.81
C TYR A 71 3.16 1.07 8.77
N LYS A 72 3.99 2.10 8.58
CA LYS A 72 5.09 2.44 9.51
C LYS A 72 4.60 2.84 10.90
N THR A 73 3.39 3.38 11.02
CA THR A 73 2.86 3.90 12.30
C THR A 73 1.89 2.94 12.98
N LEU A 74 1.25 2.05 12.23
CA LEU A 74 0.16 1.21 12.74
C LEU A 74 0.56 0.35 13.93
N GLU A 75 1.75 -0.25 13.94
CA GLU A 75 2.20 -1.08 15.05
C GLU A 75 2.34 -0.27 16.36
N ALA A 76 2.92 0.93 16.25
CA ALA A 76 3.06 1.82 17.42
C ALA A 76 1.70 2.34 17.92
N GLU A 77 0.74 2.56 17.01
CA GLU A 77 -0.58 3.07 17.35
C GLU A 77 -1.50 2.00 17.93
N THR A 78 -1.40 0.77 17.45
CA THR A 78 -2.33 -0.32 17.80
C THR A 78 -1.77 -1.33 18.79
N GLY A 79 -0.46 -1.37 18.97
CA GLY A 79 0.24 -2.40 19.74
C GLY A 79 0.27 -3.77 19.07
N GLN A 80 -0.16 -3.88 17.83
CA GLN A 80 -0.20 -5.13 17.07
C GLN A 80 0.70 -5.06 15.85
N ALA A 81 1.59 -6.05 15.69
CA ALA A 81 2.45 -6.16 14.53
C ALA A 81 1.63 -6.33 13.25
N THR A 82 1.95 -5.55 12.23
CA THR A 82 1.31 -5.62 10.91
C THR A 82 1.95 -6.66 10.00
N GLY A 83 3.16 -7.13 10.33
CA GLY A 83 3.98 -7.96 9.45
C GLY A 83 4.52 -7.22 8.23
N TRP A 84 4.37 -5.89 8.17
CA TRP A 84 4.93 -5.10 7.06
C TRP A 84 6.43 -4.92 7.20
N HIS A 85 7.15 -5.17 6.09
CA HIS A 85 8.59 -4.96 5.99
C HIS A 85 8.89 -3.98 4.85
N GLY A 86 9.48 -2.85 5.17
CA GLY A 86 9.88 -1.82 4.20
C GLY A 86 11.16 -2.17 3.46
N CYS A 87 11.23 -3.33 2.85
CA CYS A 87 12.42 -3.85 2.18
C CYS A 87 12.67 -3.26 0.77
N GLY A 88 11.75 -2.42 0.28
CA GLY A 88 11.79 -1.95 -1.10
C GLY A 88 11.33 -3.01 -2.12
N ALA A 89 11.49 -2.68 -3.40
CA ALA A 89 11.19 -3.58 -4.51
C ALA A 89 12.13 -3.29 -5.69
N ILE A 90 12.47 -4.32 -6.44
CA ILE A 90 13.20 -4.19 -7.70
C ILE A 90 12.24 -4.55 -8.82
N ARG A 91 12.18 -3.69 -9.84
CA ARG A 91 11.42 -3.93 -11.06
C ARG A 91 12.37 -3.97 -12.24
N LEU A 92 12.25 -4.99 -13.08
CA LEU A 92 13.12 -5.19 -14.23
C LEU A 92 12.46 -4.65 -15.49
N ALA A 93 13.24 -3.95 -16.32
CA ALA A 93 12.91 -3.61 -17.70
C ALA A 93 13.68 -4.55 -18.62
N LEU A 94 12.98 -5.17 -19.57
CA LEU A 94 13.55 -6.12 -20.52
C LEU A 94 13.64 -5.53 -21.94
N THR A 95 13.06 -4.36 -22.14
CA THR A 95 13.02 -3.67 -23.44
C THR A 95 13.26 -2.16 -23.26
N ASP A 96 13.73 -1.49 -24.31
CA ASP A 96 13.91 -0.03 -24.32
C ASP A 96 12.59 0.71 -23.99
N ALA A 97 11.47 0.21 -24.51
CA ALA A 97 10.15 0.79 -24.21
C ALA A 97 9.78 0.71 -22.73
N GLU A 98 10.18 -0.34 -22.04
CA GLU A 98 9.99 -0.46 -20.58
C GLU A 98 10.94 0.47 -19.82
N VAL A 99 12.16 0.67 -20.31
CA VAL A 99 13.11 1.65 -19.75
C VAL A 99 12.52 3.06 -19.87
N ASP A 100 12.01 3.44 -21.04
CA ASP A 100 11.34 4.73 -21.25
C ASP A 100 10.14 4.90 -20.31
N TRP A 101 9.35 3.85 -20.15
CA TRP A 101 8.23 3.88 -19.21
C TRP A 101 8.71 4.02 -17.76
N PHE A 102 9.83 3.42 -17.35
CA PHE A 102 10.39 3.61 -16.03
C PHE A 102 10.84 5.05 -15.79
N HIS A 103 11.45 5.70 -16.80
CA HIS A 103 11.77 7.12 -16.73
C HIS A 103 10.52 7.99 -16.54
N TYR A 104 9.45 7.70 -17.28
CA TYR A 104 8.17 8.39 -17.11
C TYR A 104 7.59 8.22 -15.70
N VAL A 105 7.53 6.97 -15.20
CA VAL A 105 7.02 6.69 -13.85
C VAL A 105 7.89 7.33 -12.78
N LYS A 106 9.22 7.30 -12.95
CA LYS A 106 10.13 7.98 -12.03
C LYS A 106 9.82 9.48 -11.93
N GLY A 107 9.58 10.16 -13.05
CA GLY A 107 9.19 11.58 -13.05
C GLY A 107 7.90 11.86 -12.26
N ILE A 108 6.90 10.94 -12.35
CA ILE A 108 5.69 11.03 -11.53
C ILE A 108 6.02 10.86 -10.05
N LEU A 109 6.82 9.84 -9.70
CA LEU A 109 7.18 9.54 -8.32
C LEU A 109 7.99 10.67 -7.68
N ASP A 110 8.94 11.26 -8.42
CA ASP A 110 9.69 12.44 -7.96
C ASP A 110 8.73 13.62 -7.65
N THR A 111 7.71 13.82 -8.49
CA THR A 111 6.71 14.87 -8.29
C THR A 111 5.90 14.70 -7.00
N VAL A 112 5.66 13.46 -6.57
CA VAL A 112 4.94 13.18 -5.32
C VAL A 112 5.87 12.93 -4.13
N GLY A 113 7.19 13.02 -4.30
CA GLY A 113 8.17 12.80 -3.25
C GLY A 113 8.32 11.34 -2.84
N SER A 114 8.04 10.41 -3.75
CA SER A 114 8.28 8.97 -3.53
C SER A 114 9.66 8.59 -4.05
N GLU A 115 10.42 7.86 -3.23
CA GLU A 115 11.76 7.42 -3.59
C GLU A 115 11.73 6.35 -4.70
N CYS A 116 12.47 6.60 -5.79
CA CYS A 116 12.62 5.70 -6.91
C CYS A 116 13.95 5.93 -7.62
N HIS A 117 14.72 4.88 -7.81
CA HIS A 117 16.03 4.92 -8.48
C HIS A 117 16.03 4.04 -9.72
N LEU A 118 16.59 4.56 -10.80
CA LEU A 118 16.98 3.75 -11.96
C LEU A 118 18.38 3.24 -11.69
N ILE A 119 18.55 1.94 -11.70
CA ILE A 119 19.81 1.28 -11.34
C ILE A 119 20.27 0.33 -12.45
N SER A 120 21.56 0.11 -12.52
CA SER A 120 22.20 -0.77 -13.49
C SER A 120 22.06 -2.26 -13.10
N PRO A 121 22.26 -3.20 -14.03
CA PRO A 121 22.34 -4.64 -13.71
C PRO A 121 23.38 -4.95 -12.62
N ASP A 122 24.52 -4.26 -12.60
CA ASP A 122 25.54 -4.46 -11.58
C ASP A 122 25.06 -4.06 -10.18
N GLU A 123 24.29 -2.99 -10.09
CA GLU A 123 23.69 -2.57 -8.83
C GLU A 123 22.60 -3.53 -8.38
N ILE A 124 21.80 -4.07 -9.32
CA ILE A 124 20.80 -5.12 -9.03
C ILE A 124 21.48 -6.34 -8.43
N ARG A 125 22.57 -6.82 -9.03
CA ARG A 125 23.34 -7.98 -8.51
C ARG A 125 23.84 -7.77 -7.09
N LYS A 126 24.25 -6.53 -6.76
CA LYS A 126 24.67 -6.18 -5.38
C LYS A 126 23.54 -6.16 -4.39
N LEU A 127 22.38 -5.62 -4.79
CA LEU A 127 21.18 -5.51 -3.93
C LEU A 127 20.48 -6.86 -3.74
N HIS A 128 20.46 -7.69 -4.78
CA HIS A 128 19.77 -8.97 -4.77
C HIS A 128 20.58 -10.04 -5.52
N PRO A 129 21.57 -10.68 -4.88
CA PRO A 129 22.49 -11.61 -5.53
C PRO A 129 21.86 -12.86 -6.16
N LEU A 130 20.61 -13.15 -5.84
CA LEU A 130 19.88 -14.29 -6.43
C LEU A 130 19.23 -13.96 -7.78
N LEU A 131 19.18 -12.67 -8.16
CA LEU A 131 18.68 -12.27 -9.48
C LEU A 131 19.79 -12.44 -10.53
N VAL A 132 19.46 -13.18 -11.59
CA VAL A 132 20.31 -13.27 -12.79
C VAL A 132 19.84 -12.18 -13.75
N VAL A 133 20.68 -11.19 -13.97
CA VAL A 133 20.43 -10.06 -14.87
C VAL A 133 21.67 -9.88 -15.75
N ASP A 134 21.46 -9.77 -17.08
CA ASP A 134 22.51 -9.58 -18.08
C ASP A 134 22.65 -8.12 -18.48
#